data_65f67830e43069b0d7ffb9d314e7e4fe
#
_entry.id   65f67830e43069b0d7ffb9d314e7e4fe
#
_cell.length_a   1.000
_cell.length_b   1.000
_cell.length_c   1.000
_cell.angle_alpha   90.00
_cell.angle_beta   90.00
_cell.angle_gamma   90.00
#
_symmetry.space_group_name_H-M   'P 1'
#
loop_
_entity.id
_entity.type
_entity.pdbx_description
1 polymer ?
#
loop_
_entity_poly.entity_id
_entity_poly.type
_entity_poly.pdbx_seq_one_letter_code
_entity_poly.pdbx_strand_id
1 'polypeptide(L)'
;MEHYGLQTAAGHLTVPAESKEPYAADVEAGFRADAAQIIARYPQKRSALLPMLHLVQSVDGYITGRGIDLCAELLDLSTAEVSGVATFYTQYKRHPNGRYTVGVCTNTLCAVMGGDAIWEAVSEHLGIGHDETTDDGLITLERIECNAACDFAPVVMTNWEFFDNQTPDSTIKLVDDLRSGQDVRPTRGPDKVVSFQEMSRVLAGFLDGRADQGPGAAGASLAGLAVAHE
;
A
#
# COMPACT_ATOMS: atom_id res chain seq x y z
N MET A 1 -16.97 15.99 -9.77
CA MET A 1 -15.87 15.05 -9.53
C MET A 1 -14.62 15.89 -9.39
N GLU A 2 -14.16 16.10 -8.16
CA GLU A 2 -12.87 16.78 -7.94
C GLU A 2 -11.79 15.75 -8.27
N HIS A 3 -11.10 15.98 -9.40
CA HIS A 3 -9.89 15.23 -9.72
C HIS A 3 -8.84 15.57 -8.66
N TYR A 4 -8.61 14.68 -7.73
CA TYR A 4 -7.44 14.74 -6.87
C TYR A 4 -6.23 14.60 -7.80
N GLY A 5 -5.56 15.74 -8.05
CA GLY A 5 -4.66 15.93 -9.16
C GLY A 5 -3.60 14.86 -9.27
N LEU A 6 -3.32 14.49 -10.50
CA LEU A 6 -2.13 13.76 -10.92
C LEU A 6 -0.92 14.16 -10.07
N GLN A 7 -0.24 13.19 -9.48
CA GLN A 7 1.11 13.40 -8.95
C GLN A 7 2.04 13.73 -10.11
N THR A 8 1.95 14.96 -10.62
CA THR A 8 3.03 15.47 -11.43
C THR A 8 4.19 15.76 -10.49
N ALA A 9 5.42 15.60 -10.97
CA ALA A 9 6.64 15.90 -10.21
C ALA A 9 6.70 17.35 -9.65
N ALA A 10 5.71 18.19 -9.93
CA ALA A 10 5.53 19.55 -9.46
C ALA A 10 4.40 19.71 -8.42
N GLY A 11 3.80 18.62 -7.98
CA GLY A 11 2.90 18.43 -6.86
C GLY A 11 2.15 19.60 -6.24
N HIS A 12 1.04 20.02 -6.82
CA HIS A 12 0.02 20.69 -6.03
C HIS A 12 -0.84 19.62 -5.35
N LEU A 13 -0.46 19.26 -4.12
CA LEU A 13 -1.28 18.40 -3.27
C LEU A 13 -2.38 19.26 -2.65
N THR A 14 -3.57 19.12 -3.16
CA THR A 14 -4.74 19.59 -2.44
C THR A 14 -5.02 18.59 -1.32
N VAL A 15 -4.66 18.95 -0.09
CA VAL A 15 -5.03 18.18 1.10
C VAL A 15 -6.51 18.47 1.36
N PRO A 16 -7.38 17.44 1.39
CA PRO A 16 -8.81 17.63 1.68
C PRO A 16 -8.99 18.40 2.99
N ALA A 17 -9.94 19.35 3.02
CA ALA A 17 -10.17 20.19 4.20
C ALA A 17 -10.53 19.35 5.44
N GLU A 18 -11.30 18.30 5.26
CA GLU A 18 -11.72 17.35 6.31
C GLU A 18 -10.53 16.63 6.95
N SER A 19 -9.41 16.54 6.24
CA SER A 19 -8.20 15.88 6.76
C SER A 19 -7.53 16.63 7.93
N LYS A 20 -7.98 17.85 8.24
CA LYS A 20 -7.46 18.67 9.35
C LYS A 20 -8.40 18.72 10.56
N GLU A 21 -9.62 18.20 10.45
CA GLU A 21 -10.51 18.13 11.60
C GLU A 21 -9.95 17.17 12.65
N PRO A 22 -9.98 17.53 13.94
CA PRO A 22 -9.49 16.66 15.02
C PRO A 22 -10.18 15.29 14.99
N TYR A 23 -9.46 14.27 15.44
CA TYR A 23 -10.07 12.96 15.66
C TYR A 23 -11.18 13.03 16.72
N ALA A 24 -12.20 12.18 16.60
CA ALA A 24 -13.10 11.92 17.70
C ALA A 24 -12.31 11.37 18.91
N ALA A 25 -12.72 11.70 20.12
CA ALA A 25 -11.95 11.45 21.34
C ALA A 25 -11.61 9.95 21.56
N ASP A 26 -12.51 9.06 21.19
CA ASP A 26 -12.32 7.60 21.25
C ASP A 26 -11.31 7.10 20.22
N VAL A 27 -11.38 7.63 19.00
CA VAL A 27 -10.42 7.30 17.91
C VAL A 27 -9.01 7.79 18.28
N GLU A 28 -8.90 9.03 18.79
CA GLU A 28 -7.61 9.57 19.23
C GLU A 28 -7.03 8.78 20.39
N ALA A 29 -7.85 8.40 21.36
CA ALA A 29 -7.40 7.58 22.48
C ALA A 29 -6.86 6.23 22.02
N GLY A 30 -7.55 5.57 21.08
CA GLY A 30 -7.08 4.33 20.46
C GLY A 30 -5.78 4.51 19.71
N PHE A 31 -5.67 5.56 18.89
CA PHE A 31 -4.44 5.89 18.16
C PHE A 31 -3.26 6.11 19.12
N ARG A 32 -3.43 6.90 20.19
CA ARG A 32 -2.39 7.16 21.19
C ARG A 32 -1.95 5.88 21.91
N ALA A 33 -2.87 4.97 22.21
CA ALA A 33 -2.55 3.69 22.83
C ALA A 33 -1.72 2.78 21.89
N ASP A 34 -2.08 2.70 20.61
CA ASP A 34 -1.32 1.97 19.59
C ASP A 34 0.05 2.62 19.35
N ALA A 35 0.09 3.95 19.24
CA ALA A 35 1.31 4.72 19.06
C ALA A 35 2.33 4.48 20.19
N ALA A 36 1.87 4.43 21.45
CA ALA A 36 2.72 4.13 22.58
C ALA A 36 3.41 2.75 22.46
N GLN A 37 2.67 1.74 21.97
CA GLN A 37 3.23 0.41 21.72
C GLN A 37 4.26 0.41 20.58
N ILE A 38 4.01 1.18 19.52
CA ILE A 38 4.96 1.31 18.39
C ILE A 38 6.25 2.01 18.89
N ILE A 39 6.12 3.15 19.54
CA ILE A 39 7.26 3.96 20.02
C ILE A 39 8.13 3.15 20.98
N ALA A 40 7.54 2.34 21.85
CA ALA A 40 8.27 1.52 22.81
C ALA A 40 9.21 0.47 22.17
N ARG A 41 9.06 0.17 20.88
CA ARG A 41 9.93 -0.77 20.16
C ARG A 41 11.26 -0.16 19.71
N TYR A 42 11.39 1.16 19.79
CA TYR A 42 12.55 1.88 19.26
C TYR A 42 13.33 2.61 20.37
N PRO A 43 14.67 2.57 20.32
CA PRO A 43 15.50 3.34 21.26
C PRO A 43 15.29 4.85 21.15
N GLN A 44 14.92 5.35 19.98
CA GLN A 44 14.65 6.75 19.71
C GLN A 44 13.23 6.89 19.12
N LYS A 45 12.43 7.79 19.69
CA LYS A 45 11.04 8.03 19.25
C LYS A 45 10.95 8.31 17.74
N ARG A 46 11.87 9.10 17.20
CA ARG A 46 11.94 9.44 15.77
C ARG A 46 11.93 8.22 14.84
N SER A 47 12.56 7.13 15.27
CA SER A 47 12.64 5.89 14.47
C SER A 47 11.27 5.19 14.29
N ALA A 48 10.29 5.55 15.10
CA ALA A 48 8.93 5.05 15.00
C ALA A 48 8.08 5.74 13.89
N LEU A 49 8.62 6.76 13.19
CA LEU A 49 7.82 7.56 12.25
C LEU A 49 7.22 6.74 11.12
N LEU A 50 7.97 5.81 10.52
CA LEU A 50 7.47 4.99 9.40
C LEU A 50 6.26 4.13 9.81
N PRO A 51 6.32 3.31 10.88
CA PRO A 51 5.14 2.56 11.32
C PRO A 51 4.01 3.46 11.85
N MET A 52 4.32 4.65 12.38
CA MET A 52 3.30 5.62 12.79
C MET A 52 2.51 6.17 11.59
N LEU A 53 3.16 6.40 10.44
CA LEU A 53 2.47 6.78 9.21
C LEU A 53 1.59 5.63 8.68
N HIS A 54 2.01 4.38 8.79
CA HIS A 54 1.13 3.25 8.51
C HIS A 54 -0.06 3.18 9.49
N LEU A 55 0.15 3.54 10.77
CA LEU A 55 -0.96 3.63 11.72
C LEU A 55 -1.98 4.70 11.30
N VAL A 56 -1.54 5.87 10.80
CA VAL A 56 -2.44 6.89 10.23
C VAL A 56 -3.24 6.29 9.09
N GLN A 57 -2.61 5.61 8.13
CA GLN A 57 -3.30 4.98 7.00
C GLN A 57 -4.29 3.90 7.44
N SER A 58 -4.00 3.18 8.51
CA SER A 58 -4.91 2.15 9.03
C SER A 58 -6.20 2.74 9.62
N VAL A 59 -6.15 3.98 10.10
CA VAL A 59 -7.29 4.70 10.69
C VAL A 59 -8.03 5.50 9.62
N ASP A 60 -7.29 6.30 8.85
CA ASP A 60 -7.87 7.30 7.93
C ASP A 60 -7.96 6.81 6.47
N GLY A 61 -7.32 5.71 6.11
CA GLY A 61 -7.21 5.23 4.72
C GLY A 61 -6.17 5.95 3.87
N TYR A 62 -5.57 7.04 4.38
CA TYR A 62 -4.48 7.80 3.76
C TYR A 62 -3.80 8.69 4.80
N ILE A 63 -2.72 9.41 4.43
CA ILE A 63 -2.04 10.34 5.33
C ILE A 63 -2.80 11.66 5.39
N THR A 64 -3.46 11.91 6.51
CA THR A 64 -4.24 13.11 6.78
C THR A 64 -3.41 14.19 7.48
N GLY A 65 -3.86 15.47 7.40
CA GLY A 65 -3.24 16.57 8.15
C GLY A 65 -3.27 16.34 9.65
N ARG A 66 -4.42 15.88 10.19
CA ARG A 66 -4.55 15.53 11.62
C ARG A 66 -3.62 14.38 12.03
N GLY A 67 -3.42 13.39 11.15
CA GLY A 67 -2.49 12.28 11.39
C GLY A 67 -1.04 12.77 11.43
N ILE A 68 -0.66 13.70 10.55
CA ILE A 68 0.66 14.35 10.56
C ILE A 68 0.88 15.10 11.86
N ASP A 69 -0.10 15.91 12.29
CA ASP A 69 0.00 16.72 13.51
C ASP A 69 0.14 15.82 14.74
N LEU A 70 -0.64 14.74 14.82
CA LEU A 70 -0.58 13.80 15.95
C LEU A 70 0.74 13.01 15.97
N CYS A 71 1.26 12.59 14.81
CA CYS A 71 2.59 11.97 14.72
C CYS A 71 3.70 12.92 15.16
N ALA A 72 3.63 14.19 14.73
CA ALA A 72 4.60 15.22 15.10
C ALA A 72 4.63 15.44 16.62
N GLU A 73 3.45 15.58 17.25
CA GLU A 73 3.31 15.71 18.71
C GLU A 73 3.93 14.52 19.45
N LEU A 74 3.54 13.30 19.09
CA LEU A 74 3.94 12.08 19.83
C LEU A 74 5.42 11.74 19.68
N LEU A 75 6.02 12.12 18.54
CA LEU A 75 7.42 11.84 18.24
C LEU A 75 8.38 12.98 18.57
N ASP A 76 7.89 14.11 19.08
CA ASP A 76 8.67 15.34 19.30
C ASP A 76 9.36 15.85 18.01
N LEU A 77 8.62 15.80 16.88
CA LEU A 77 9.04 16.26 15.56
C LEU A 77 8.22 17.48 15.11
N SER A 78 8.73 18.22 14.13
CA SER A 78 7.92 19.21 13.42
C SER A 78 7.00 18.53 12.40
N THR A 79 5.87 19.16 12.10
CA THR A 79 4.96 18.71 11.02
C THR A 79 5.66 18.69 9.66
N ALA A 80 6.63 19.57 9.44
CA ALA A 80 7.43 19.60 8.22
C ALA A 80 8.33 18.35 8.09
N GLU A 81 8.95 17.87 9.18
CA GLU A 81 9.73 16.64 9.16
C GLU A 81 8.85 15.41 8.88
N VAL A 82 7.69 15.33 9.52
CA VAL A 82 6.72 14.23 9.29
C VAL A 82 6.22 14.26 7.85
N SER A 83 5.82 15.43 7.33
CA SER A 83 5.38 15.61 5.94
C SER A 83 6.49 15.26 4.96
N GLY A 84 7.73 15.66 5.23
CA GLY A 84 8.87 15.31 4.38
C GLY A 84 9.05 13.81 4.20
N VAL A 85 8.87 13.03 5.28
CA VAL A 85 8.92 11.56 5.20
C VAL A 85 7.70 11.01 4.46
N ALA A 86 6.51 11.50 4.77
CA ALA A 86 5.27 11.06 4.12
C ALA A 86 5.28 11.33 2.60
N THR A 87 5.98 12.36 2.13
CA THR A 87 6.10 12.68 0.70
C THR A 87 7.22 11.94 -0.01
N PHE A 88 8.17 11.38 0.74
CA PHE A 88 9.32 10.68 0.16
C PHE A 88 8.97 9.27 -0.33
N TYR A 89 8.13 8.54 0.40
CA TYR A 89 7.77 7.16 0.08
C TYR A 89 6.40 7.07 -0.59
N THR A 90 6.34 6.44 -1.77
CA THR A 90 5.10 6.26 -2.55
C THR A 90 4.04 5.40 -1.85
N GLN A 91 4.45 4.60 -0.87
CA GLN A 91 3.53 3.79 -0.05
C GLN A 91 2.62 4.61 0.87
N TYR A 92 2.96 5.87 1.16
CA TYR A 92 2.12 6.76 1.94
C TYR A 92 1.21 7.56 1.02
N LYS A 93 -0.07 7.20 1.01
CA LYS A 93 -1.10 7.85 0.20
C LYS A 93 -1.50 9.18 0.84
N ARG A 94 -1.59 10.22 0.03
CA ARG A 94 -1.88 11.59 0.50
C ARG A 94 -3.27 12.07 0.10
N HIS A 95 -4.03 11.23 -0.54
CA HIS A 95 -5.44 11.38 -0.87
C HIS A 95 -6.17 10.07 -0.56
N PRO A 96 -7.50 10.08 -0.48
CA PRO A 96 -8.26 8.87 -0.22
C PRO A 96 -7.88 7.73 -1.16
N ASN A 97 -7.49 6.60 -0.58
CA ASN A 97 -7.10 5.39 -1.30
C ASN A 97 -8.26 4.41 -1.34
N GLY A 98 -8.33 3.61 -2.39
CA GLY A 98 -9.30 2.54 -2.49
C GLY A 98 -9.08 1.45 -1.43
N ARG A 99 -10.09 0.60 -1.29
CA ARG A 99 -9.98 -0.58 -0.42
C ARG A 99 -8.80 -1.47 -0.81
N TYR A 100 -8.49 -1.53 -2.12
CA TYR A 100 -7.36 -2.28 -2.67
C TYR A 100 -6.53 -1.37 -3.57
N THR A 101 -5.23 -1.31 -3.31
CA THR A 101 -4.27 -0.72 -4.22
C THR A 101 -3.74 -1.82 -5.12
N VAL A 102 -3.99 -1.72 -6.42
CA VAL A 102 -3.48 -2.65 -7.44
C VAL A 102 -2.31 -1.99 -8.16
N GLY A 103 -1.12 -2.48 -7.90
CA GLY A 103 0.13 -1.98 -8.46
C GLY A 103 0.64 -2.88 -9.56
N VAL A 104 0.75 -2.36 -10.78
CA VAL A 104 1.30 -3.08 -11.94
C VAL A 104 2.76 -2.69 -12.11
N CYS A 105 3.67 -3.67 -12.03
CA CYS A 105 5.08 -3.41 -12.28
C CYS A 105 5.32 -3.21 -13.78
N THR A 106 5.82 -2.03 -14.15
CA THR A 106 6.16 -1.66 -15.52
C THR A 106 7.68 -1.38 -15.67
N ASN A 107 8.49 -1.93 -14.77
CA ASN A 107 9.95 -1.84 -14.87
C ASN A 107 10.49 -2.86 -15.88
N THR A 108 11.73 -2.67 -16.28
CA THR A 108 12.38 -3.27 -17.45
C THR A 108 11.92 -4.70 -17.78
N LEU A 109 12.08 -5.66 -16.89
CA LEU A 109 11.73 -7.05 -17.21
C LEU A 109 10.22 -7.28 -17.26
N CYS A 110 9.46 -6.73 -16.30
CA CYS A 110 8.01 -6.82 -16.33
C CYS A 110 7.43 -6.15 -17.59
N ALA A 111 7.95 -4.97 -18.00
CA ALA A 111 7.55 -4.30 -19.23
C ALA A 111 7.78 -5.19 -20.45
N VAL A 112 8.99 -5.75 -20.61
CA VAL A 112 9.35 -6.66 -21.71
C VAL A 112 8.46 -7.91 -21.73
N MET A 113 8.08 -8.41 -20.56
CA MET A 113 7.24 -9.61 -20.41
C MET A 113 5.74 -9.34 -20.50
N GLY A 114 5.32 -8.08 -20.69
CA GLY A 114 3.92 -7.70 -20.89
C GLY A 114 3.30 -6.81 -19.79
N GLY A 115 4.09 -6.29 -18.85
CA GLY A 115 3.62 -5.41 -17.79
C GLY A 115 2.93 -4.15 -18.30
N ASP A 116 3.43 -3.55 -19.39
CA ASP A 116 2.76 -2.39 -20.01
C ASP A 116 1.40 -2.78 -20.63
N ALA A 117 1.29 -3.96 -21.25
CA ALA A 117 0.00 -4.44 -21.78
C ALA A 117 -1.01 -4.74 -20.65
N ILE A 118 -0.55 -5.25 -19.50
CA ILE A 118 -1.39 -5.41 -18.30
C ILE A 118 -1.88 -4.05 -17.84
N TRP A 119 -0.99 -3.06 -17.73
CA TRP A 119 -1.35 -1.71 -17.31
C TRP A 119 -2.42 -1.11 -18.22
N GLU A 120 -2.20 -1.14 -19.53
CA GLU A 120 -3.13 -0.57 -20.52
C GLU A 120 -4.52 -1.22 -20.42
N ALA A 121 -4.55 -2.56 -20.37
CA ALA A 121 -5.81 -3.31 -20.32
C ALA A 121 -6.59 -3.04 -19.02
N VAL A 122 -5.92 -3.01 -17.86
CA VAL A 122 -6.57 -2.76 -16.57
C VAL A 122 -7.00 -1.30 -16.42
N SER A 123 -6.19 -0.36 -16.89
CA SER A 123 -6.53 1.07 -16.90
C SER A 123 -7.76 1.35 -17.77
N GLU A 124 -7.84 0.75 -18.96
CA GLU A 124 -9.01 0.85 -19.85
C GLU A 124 -10.25 0.19 -19.21
N HIS A 125 -10.09 -1.02 -18.66
CA HIS A 125 -11.19 -1.76 -18.01
C HIS A 125 -11.81 -1.04 -16.83
N LEU A 126 -10.96 -0.43 -15.98
CA LEU A 126 -11.41 0.31 -14.80
C LEU A 126 -11.80 1.77 -15.10
N GLY A 127 -11.38 2.31 -16.25
CA GLY A 127 -11.60 3.71 -16.63
C GLY A 127 -10.82 4.72 -15.77
N ILE A 128 -9.69 4.31 -15.19
CA ILE A 128 -8.84 5.13 -14.31
C ILE A 128 -7.37 5.05 -14.71
N GLY A 129 -6.61 6.09 -14.37
CA GLY A 129 -5.18 6.20 -14.59
C GLY A 129 -4.33 5.90 -13.35
N HIS A 130 -3.07 6.31 -13.43
CA HIS A 130 -2.12 6.14 -12.33
C HIS A 130 -2.51 6.96 -11.10
N ASP A 131 -2.51 6.32 -9.93
CA ASP A 131 -2.85 6.88 -8.62
C ASP A 131 -4.29 7.42 -8.57
N GLU A 132 -5.16 6.89 -9.43
CA GLU A 132 -6.59 7.18 -9.43
C GLU A 132 -7.39 6.02 -8.83
N THR A 133 -8.52 6.38 -8.22
CA THR A 133 -9.42 5.43 -7.55
C THR A 133 -10.73 5.35 -8.28
N THR A 134 -11.27 4.13 -8.44
CA THR A 134 -12.61 3.90 -9.01
C THR A 134 -13.69 4.63 -8.23
N ASP A 135 -14.77 5.04 -8.91
CA ASP A 135 -15.88 5.80 -8.29
C ASP A 135 -16.56 5.06 -7.11
N ASP A 136 -16.48 3.74 -7.09
CA ASP A 136 -16.96 2.89 -6.00
C ASP A 136 -16.02 2.84 -4.78
N GLY A 137 -14.85 3.48 -4.88
CA GLY A 137 -13.85 3.54 -3.81
C GLY A 137 -13.14 2.19 -3.56
N LEU A 138 -13.25 1.22 -4.47
CA LEU A 138 -12.72 -0.12 -4.23
C LEU A 138 -11.29 -0.29 -4.72
N ILE A 139 -10.95 0.22 -5.90
CA ILE A 139 -9.62 0.00 -6.52
C ILE A 139 -8.91 1.34 -6.71
N THR A 140 -7.68 1.44 -6.20
CA THR A 140 -6.69 2.43 -6.64
C THR A 140 -5.69 1.74 -7.55
N LEU A 141 -5.46 2.26 -8.76
CA LEU A 141 -4.55 1.67 -9.75
C LEU A 141 -3.23 2.43 -9.79
N GLU A 142 -2.11 1.71 -9.74
CA GLU A 142 -0.78 2.32 -9.76
C GLU A 142 0.18 1.61 -10.72
N ARG A 143 1.02 2.39 -11.40
CA ARG A 143 2.30 1.89 -11.92
C ARG A 143 3.28 1.88 -10.76
N ILE A 144 3.90 0.73 -10.50
CA ILE A 144 4.82 0.60 -9.38
C ILE A 144 6.25 0.32 -9.86
N GLU A 145 7.21 0.71 -9.02
CA GLU A 145 8.60 0.36 -9.19
C GLU A 145 8.84 -1.14 -8.95
N CYS A 146 10.01 -1.62 -9.35
CA CYS A 146 10.37 -3.03 -9.26
C CYS A 146 10.34 -3.54 -7.80
N ASN A 147 9.54 -4.57 -7.55
CA ASN A 147 9.44 -5.24 -6.24
C ASN A 147 10.40 -6.44 -6.11
N ALA A 148 11.46 -6.50 -6.93
CA ALA A 148 12.47 -7.55 -6.91
C ALA A 148 11.92 -8.99 -7.07
N ALA A 149 10.78 -9.15 -7.76
CA ALA A 149 10.17 -10.44 -8.07
C ALA A 149 10.30 -10.78 -9.56
N CYS A 150 11.39 -10.38 -10.18
CA CYS A 150 11.61 -10.46 -11.63
C CYS A 150 11.70 -11.89 -12.17
N ASP A 151 12.01 -12.86 -11.32
CA ASP A 151 11.98 -14.29 -11.63
C ASP A 151 10.58 -14.83 -11.97
N PHE A 152 9.54 -14.06 -11.61
CA PHE A 152 8.14 -14.37 -11.88
C PHE A 152 7.40 -13.25 -12.63
N ALA A 153 8.14 -12.49 -13.44
CA ALA A 153 7.56 -11.42 -14.26
C ALA A 153 6.54 -11.95 -15.28
N PRO A 154 5.47 -11.17 -15.62
CA PRO A 154 5.09 -9.88 -15.05
C PRO A 154 4.46 -10.01 -13.66
N VAL A 155 4.69 -9.01 -12.80
CA VAL A 155 4.20 -9.01 -11.42
C VAL A 155 3.21 -7.90 -11.20
N VAL A 156 2.11 -8.24 -10.53
CA VAL A 156 1.14 -7.30 -9.99
C VAL A 156 1.14 -7.45 -8.47
N MET A 157 0.92 -6.36 -7.75
CA MET A 157 0.73 -6.39 -6.29
C MET A 157 -0.66 -5.86 -5.93
N THR A 158 -1.28 -6.48 -4.94
CA THR A 158 -2.49 -5.93 -4.32
C THR A 158 -2.28 -5.81 -2.82
N ASN A 159 -2.29 -4.58 -2.30
CA ASN A 159 -2.02 -4.29 -0.89
C ASN A 159 -0.76 -5.02 -0.37
N TRP A 160 0.35 -4.93 -1.15
CA TRP A 160 1.67 -5.56 -0.90
C TRP A 160 1.71 -7.09 -1.01
N GLU A 161 0.62 -7.76 -1.40
CA GLU A 161 0.63 -9.20 -1.72
C GLU A 161 0.93 -9.44 -3.20
N PHE A 162 1.69 -10.50 -3.50
CA PHE A 162 2.21 -10.77 -4.83
C PHE A 162 1.28 -11.62 -5.69
N PHE A 163 1.14 -11.19 -6.96
CA PHE A 163 0.52 -11.93 -8.05
C PHE A 163 1.55 -12.09 -9.16
N ASP A 164 2.11 -13.28 -9.27
CA ASP A 164 3.19 -13.63 -10.18
C ASP A 164 2.65 -14.06 -11.55
N ASN A 165 3.48 -13.91 -12.61
CA ASN A 165 3.21 -14.35 -13.98
C ASN A 165 1.84 -13.87 -14.51
N GLN A 166 1.52 -12.63 -14.25
CA GLN A 166 0.24 -12.06 -14.62
C GLN A 166 0.13 -11.80 -16.12
N THR A 167 -1.11 -11.80 -16.59
CA THR A 167 -1.51 -11.43 -17.96
C THR A 167 -2.61 -10.37 -17.88
N PRO A 168 -2.93 -9.64 -18.97
CA PRO A 168 -4.08 -8.75 -19.00
C PRO A 168 -5.36 -9.41 -18.49
N ASP A 169 -5.70 -10.60 -19.00
CA ASP A 169 -6.94 -11.30 -18.61
C ASP A 169 -6.94 -11.72 -17.13
N SER A 170 -5.82 -12.24 -16.62
CA SER A 170 -5.73 -12.64 -15.21
C SER A 170 -5.84 -11.45 -14.26
N THR A 171 -5.29 -10.30 -14.66
CA THR A 171 -5.33 -9.09 -13.84
C THR A 171 -6.71 -8.41 -13.91
N ILE A 172 -7.38 -8.40 -15.05
CA ILE A 172 -8.78 -7.97 -15.16
C ILE A 172 -9.66 -8.84 -14.24
N LYS A 173 -9.50 -10.17 -14.33
CA LYS A 173 -10.22 -11.07 -13.42
C LYS A 173 -9.93 -10.77 -11.95
N LEU A 174 -8.68 -10.51 -11.58
CA LEU A 174 -8.27 -10.15 -10.23
C LEU A 174 -9.04 -8.93 -9.73
N VAL A 175 -9.07 -7.83 -10.50
CA VAL A 175 -9.77 -6.60 -10.08
C VAL A 175 -11.29 -6.78 -10.01
N ASP A 176 -11.87 -7.58 -10.89
CA ASP A 176 -13.31 -7.90 -10.88
C ASP A 176 -13.68 -8.77 -9.67
N ASP A 177 -12.87 -9.77 -9.32
CA ASP A 177 -13.06 -10.59 -8.13
C ASP A 177 -12.98 -9.72 -6.85
N LEU A 178 -12.00 -8.83 -6.75
CA LEU A 178 -11.87 -7.89 -5.64
C LEU A 178 -13.08 -6.95 -5.53
N ARG A 179 -13.55 -6.40 -6.65
CA ARG A 179 -14.72 -5.50 -6.68
C ARG A 179 -16.02 -6.22 -6.34
N SER A 180 -16.13 -7.49 -6.68
CA SER A 180 -17.30 -8.32 -6.33
C SER A 180 -17.25 -8.85 -4.89
N GLY A 181 -16.18 -8.56 -4.14
CA GLY A 181 -16.02 -8.97 -2.75
C GLY A 181 -15.64 -10.44 -2.57
N GLN A 182 -15.09 -11.07 -3.61
CA GLN A 182 -14.58 -12.43 -3.51
C GLN A 182 -13.26 -12.45 -2.72
N ASP A 183 -13.02 -13.52 -1.98
CA ASP A 183 -11.71 -13.77 -1.35
C ASP A 183 -10.71 -14.12 -2.47
N VAL A 184 -9.71 -13.26 -2.64
CA VAL A 184 -8.66 -13.43 -3.64
C VAL A 184 -7.38 -13.90 -2.96
N ARG A 185 -6.79 -14.97 -3.48
CA ARG A 185 -5.56 -15.54 -2.95
C ARG A 185 -4.35 -15.07 -3.75
N PRO A 186 -3.33 -14.49 -3.11
CA PRO A 186 -2.05 -14.20 -3.74
C PRO A 186 -1.34 -15.47 -4.22
N THR A 187 -0.39 -15.34 -5.16
CA THR A 187 0.41 -16.47 -5.65
C THR A 187 1.39 -16.99 -4.60
N ARG A 188 1.72 -16.15 -3.63
CA ARG A 188 2.54 -16.49 -2.45
C ARG A 188 2.12 -15.61 -1.28
N GLY A 189 2.40 -16.07 -0.08
CA GLY A 189 1.96 -15.40 1.15
C GLY A 189 0.62 -15.92 1.65
N PRO A 190 -0.20 -15.05 2.23
CA PRO A 190 -1.41 -15.44 2.97
C PRO A 190 -2.51 -16.01 2.06
N ASP A 191 -3.52 -16.61 2.70
CA ASP A 191 -4.63 -17.26 1.99
C ASP A 191 -5.57 -16.26 1.31
N LYS A 192 -5.54 -14.97 1.71
CA LYS A 192 -6.32 -13.91 1.05
C LYS A 192 -5.70 -12.53 1.21
N VAL A 193 -6.02 -11.66 0.25
CA VAL A 193 -5.75 -10.22 0.34
C VAL A 193 -6.71 -9.59 1.36
N VAL A 194 -6.18 -8.72 2.22
CA VAL A 194 -6.98 -7.88 3.11
C VAL A 194 -7.05 -6.44 2.58
N SER A 195 -7.92 -5.62 3.15
CA SER A 195 -8.04 -4.22 2.77
C SER A 195 -6.75 -3.42 3.00
N PHE A 196 -6.62 -2.30 2.31
CA PHE A 196 -5.48 -1.39 2.47
C PHE A 196 -5.30 -0.93 3.93
N GLN A 197 -6.39 -0.63 4.64
CA GLN A 197 -6.34 -0.22 6.03
C GLN A 197 -5.90 -1.36 6.96
N GLU A 198 -6.41 -2.58 6.74
CA GLU A 198 -5.99 -3.77 7.51
C GLU A 198 -4.51 -4.07 7.29
N MET A 199 -4.04 -4.02 6.04
CA MET A 199 -2.63 -4.21 5.74
C MET A 199 -1.77 -3.08 6.30
N SER A 200 -2.21 -1.84 6.25
CA SER A 200 -1.52 -0.71 6.88
C SER A 200 -1.37 -0.91 8.39
N ARG A 201 -2.36 -1.53 9.06
CA ARG A 201 -2.24 -1.88 10.47
C ARG A 201 -1.18 -2.96 10.72
N VAL A 202 -1.07 -3.95 9.84
CA VAL A 202 0.00 -4.96 9.89
C VAL A 202 1.38 -4.29 9.72
N LEU A 203 1.50 -3.38 8.75
CA LEU A 203 2.73 -2.61 8.49
C LEU A 203 3.09 -1.64 9.62
N ALA A 204 2.10 -1.18 10.40
CA ALA A 204 2.34 -0.46 11.65
C ALA A 204 2.90 -1.37 12.77
N GLY A 205 2.92 -2.68 12.54
CA GLY A 205 3.48 -3.68 13.44
C GLY A 205 2.46 -4.37 14.35
N PHE A 206 1.18 -4.35 13.97
CA PHE A 206 0.10 -5.11 14.63
C PHE A 206 -0.22 -6.33 13.78
N LEU A 207 0.43 -7.45 14.11
CA LEU A 207 0.30 -8.70 13.36
C LEU A 207 -1.12 -9.26 13.44
N ASP A 208 -1.60 -9.79 12.34
CA ASP A 208 -2.94 -10.37 12.18
C ASP A 208 -2.95 -11.91 12.17
N GLY A 209 -1.82 -12.55 12.46
CA GLY A 209 -1.66 -14.01 12.51
C GLY A 209 -1.55 -14.66 11.13
N ARG A 210 -1.35 -13.89 10.04
CA ARG A 210 -1.23 -14.44 8.68
C ARG A 210 0.22 -14.59 8.18
N ALA A 211 1.20 -14.17 8.98
CA ALA A 211 2.61 -14.12 8.55
C ALA A 211 3.21 -15.51 8.21
N ASP A 212 2.63 -16.58 8.72
CA ASP A 212 3.04 -17.98 8.50
C ASP A 212 2.14 -18.73 7.51
N GLN A 213 1.17 -18.05 6.89
CA GLN A 213 0.33 -18.64 5.86
C GLN A 213 1.06 -18.66 4.52
N GLY A 214 1.12 -19.83 3.91
CA GLY A 214 1.71 -20.03 2.59
C GLY A 214 3.22 -19.77 2.50
N PRO A 215 3.83 -20.02 1.33
CA PRO A 215 5.25 -19.81 1.11
C PRO A 215 5.56 -18.32 0.91
N GLY A 216 6.50 -17.79 1.69
CA GLY A 216 7.06 -16.44 1.46
C GLY A 216 7.99 -16.36 0.25
N ALA A 217 8.56 -17.51 -0.16
CA ALA A 217 9.46 -17.64 -1.30
C ALA A 217 8.86 -18.55 -2.37
N ALA A 218 9.03 -18.19 -3.63
CA ALA A 218 8.61 -19.03 -4.74
C ALA A 218 9.63 -20.12 -5.08
N GLY A 219 9.24 -21.08 -5.93
CA GLY A 219 10.03 -22.29 -6.21
C GLY A 219 11.46 -22.03 -6.67
N ALA A 220 11.70 -21.01 -7.48
CA ALA A 220 13.05 -20.65 -7.92
C ALA A 220 13.96 -20.18 -6.77
N SER A 221 13.43 -19.38 -5.84
CA SER A 221 14.16 -18.96 -4.65
C SER A 221 14.45 -20.13 -3.71
N LEU A 222 13.50 -21.06 -3.56
CA LEU A 222 13.69 -22.28 -2.76
C LEU A 222 14.72 -23.21 -3.39
N ALA A 223 14.74 -23.36 -4.71
CA ALA A 223 15.75 -24.13 -5.42
C ALA A 223 17.15 -23.53 -5.25
N GLY A 224 17.27 -22.19 -5.38
CA GLY A 224 18.54 -21.49 -5.14
C GLY A 224 19.02 -21.64 -3.69
N LEU A 225 18.13 -21.60 -2.72
CA LEU A 225 18.46 -21.80 -1.31
C LEU A 225 18.96 -23.24 -1.07
N ALA A 226 18.32 -24.25 -1.67
CA ALA A 226 18.74 -25.64 -1.56
C ALA A 226 20.19 -25.84 -2.08
N VAL A 227 20.51 -25.28 -3.25
CA VAL A 227 21.88 -25.33 -3.84
C VAL A 227 22.90 -24.61 -2.95
N ALA A 228 22.53 -23.51 -2.31
CA ALA A 228 23.44 -22.76 -1.44
C ALA A 228 23.79 -23.51 -0.14
N HIS A 229 23.06 -24.54 0.21
CA HIS A 229 23.29 -25.38 1.40
C HIS A 229 24.03 -26.70 1.09
N GLU A 230 24.31 -27.02 -0.17
CA GLU A 230 25.17 -28.12 -0.63
C GLU A 230 26.64 -27.73 -0.60
#